data_9e2fffc695e4645253986030344c01ca
#
_entry.id   9e2fffc695e4645253986030344c01ca
#
_cell.length_a   1.000
_cell.length_b   1.000
_cell.length_c   1.000
_cell.angle_alpha   90.00
_cell.angle_beta   90.00
_cell.angle_gamma   90.00
#
_symmetry.space_group_name_H-M   'P 1'
#
loop_
_entity.id
_entity.type
_entity.pdbx_description
1 polymer ?
#
loop_
_entity_poly.entity_id
_entity_poly.type
_entity_poly.pdbx_seq_one_letter_code
_entity_poly.pdbx_strand_id
1 'polypeptide(L)'
;MKKAIKNAVFTLLLLTLSISTAFLAYLHFFASDDQEISGEWTAALPMTERAAVSALAWLQDIEAVSVSLEEMEAYMQGLTVQVDLMLEQNGRLSGTFYGTVSQESYDICRQAAYEAFAMAFQDLTAKRLRMAGYTGSTDRDSIEALVTETFGTSTVSYLMSCGPALLPSLEELQAGYGGSGTYEAAEGILTRQFDGGESVIIREEYYIRKDSNLILSGAVSAGPDSLSSDEYPVLYTLKQP
;
A
#
# COMPACT_ATOMS: atom_id res chain seq x y z
N MET A 1 14.58 51.53 49.04
CA MET A 1 15.34 50.55 48.29
C MET A 1 14.61 49.21 48.10
N LYS A 2 14.07 48.48 49.10
CA LYS A 2 13.42 47.17 48.98
C LYS A 2 12.23 47.13 47.97
N LYS A 3 11.43 48.17 47.85
CA LYS A 3 10.25 48.24 46.95
C LYS A 3 10.66 48.39 45.45
N ALA A 4 11.74 49.13 45.18
CA ALA A 4 12.27 49.28 43.83
C ALA A 4 12.89 48.00 43.30
N ILE A 5 13.58 47.24 44.16
CA ILE A 5 14.18 45.94 43.83
C ILE A 5 13.08 44.90 43.53
N LYS A 6 11.99 44.90 44.35
CA LYS A 6 10.84 44.01 44.10
C LYS A 6 10.17 44.27 42.77
N ASN A 7 9.98 45.56 42.41
CA ASN A 7 9.36 45.92 41.12
C ASN A 7 10.29 45.59 39.94
N ALA A 8 11.61 45.78 40.08
CA ALA A 8 12.59 45.41 39.05
C ALA A 8 12.61 43.88 38.80
N VAL A 9 12.60 43.10 39.88
CA VAL A 9 12.56 41.62 39.79
C VAL A 9 11.23 41.16 39.15
N PHE A 10 10.11 41.76 39.53
CA PHE A 10 8.82 41.42 38.94
C PHE A 10 8.73 41.79 37.45
N THR A 11 9.24 42.94 37.04
CA THR A 11 9.32 43.35 35.64
C THR A 11 10.21 42.42 34.82
N LEU A 12 11.34 42.00 35.39
CA LEU A 12 12.25 41.03 34.73
C LEU A 12 11.57 39.69 34.55
N LEU A 13 10.86 39.19 35.56
CA LEU A 13 10.07 37.95 35.47
C LEU A 13 8.96 38.00 34.40
N LEU A 14 8.24 39.11 34.32
CA LEU A 14 7.23 39.33 33.27
C LEU A 14 7.86 39.35 31.89
N LEU A 15 9.02 39.99 31.73
CA LEU A 15 9.71 40.07 30.45
C LEU A 15 10.20 38.69 29.99
N THR A 16 10.80 37.91 30.91
CA THR A 16 11.21 36.53 30.59
C THR A 16 10.05 35.62 30.25
N LEU A 17 8.93 35.73 30.96
CA LEU A 17 7.73 34.97 30.67
C LEU A 17 7.14 35.34 29.28
N SER A 18 7.10 36.65 28.95
CA SER A 18 6.62 37.12 27.64
C SER A 18 7.52 36.63 26.51
N ILE A 19 8.84 36.66 26.66
CA ILE A 19 9.79 36.14 25.67
C ILE A 19 9.63 34.64 25.51
N SER A 20 9.52 33.88 26.61
CA SER A 20 9.31 32.44 26.56
C SER A 20 7.97 32.07 25.88
N THR A 21 6.91 32.81 26.18
CA THR A 21 5.60 32.59 25.54
C THR A 21 5.64 32.92 24.04
N ALA A 22 6.28 34.02 23.65
CA ALA A 22 6.46 34.38 22.24
C ALA A 22 7.34 33.34 21.50
N PHE A 23 8.37 32.82 22.15
CA PHE A 23 9.23 31.78 21.60
C PHE A 23 8.48 30.44 21.43
N LEU A 24 7.71 30.04 22.42
CA LEU A 24 6.86 28.84 22.33
C LEU A 24 5.77 28.99 21.27
N ALA A 25 5.16 30.16 21.15
CA ALA A 25 4.22 30.47 20.10
C ALA A 25 4.90 30.45 18.72
N TYR A 26 6.12 31.00 18.61
CA TYR A 26 6.91 30.91 17.37
C TYR A 26 7.21 29.45 17.01
N LEU A 27 7.66 28.62 17.97
CA LEU A 27 7.91 27.19 17.74
C LEU A 27 6.63 26.46 17.36
N HIS A 28 5.50 26.78 17.97
CA HIS A 28 4.23 26.13 17.67
C HIS A 28 3.63 26.53 16.31
N PHE A 29 3.70 27.82 15.96
CA PHE A 29 3.04 28.33 14.74
C PHE A 29 3.97 28.49 13.53
N PHE A 30 5.30 28.54 13.72
CA PHE A 30 6.24 28.84 12.64
C PHE A 30 7.41 27.84 12.50
N ALA A 31 7.69 27.07 13.53
CA ALA A 31 8.68 26.00 13.49
C ALA A 31 8.00 24.62 13.54
N SER A 32 6.73 24.51 13.16
CA SER A 32 6.16 23.23 12.83
C SER A 32 7.04 22.64 11.71
N ASP A 33 7.48 21.43 11.95
CA ASP A 33 8.32 20.62 11.05
C ASP A 33 7.46 20.14 9.86
N ASP A 34 6.71 21.07 9.23
CA ASP A 34 5.99 20.82 7.99
C ASP A 34 7.04 20.64 6.90
N GLN A 35 7.51 19.42 6.79
CA GLN A 35 8.53 19.06 5.82
C GLN A 35 7.93 19.16 4.43
N GLU A 36 8.65 19.84 3.55
CA GLU A 36 8.32 19.84 2.13
C GLU A 36 8.24 18.40 1.62
N ILE A 37 7.07 17.98 1.14
CA ILE A 37 6.83 16.64 0.61
C ILE A 37 6.81 16.58 -0.91
N SER A 38 7.14 17.67 -1.59
CA SER A 38 7.21 17.73 -3.05
C SER A 38 8.25 16.72 -3.61
N GLY A 39 7.96 16.17 -4.78
CA GLY A 39 8.82 15.24 -5.48
C GLY A 39 8.06 14.09 -6.14
N GLU A 40 8.81 13.23 -6.82
CA GLU A 40 8.31 12.00 -7.39
C GLU A 40 8.57 10.84 -6.42
N TRP A 41 7.52 10.21 -5.98
CA TRP A 41 7.55 9.14 -5.01
C TRP A 41 7.12 7.83 -5.65
N THR A 42 7.71 6.71 -5.24
CA THR A 42 7.31 5.38 -5.67
C THR A 42 7.17 4.45 -4.47
N ALA A 43 6.18 3.57 -4.51
CA ALA A 43 5.99 2.52 -3.52
C ALA A 43 5.76 1.18 -4.20
N ALA A 44 6.18 0.10 -3.54
CA ALA A 44 5.88 -1.27 -3.93
C ALA A 44 4.81 -1.82 -2.99
N LEU A 45 3.58 -1.94 -3.48
CA LEU A 45 2.47 -2.50 -2.72
C LEU A 45 2.63 -4.01 -2.60
N PRO A 46 2.68 -4.58 -1.39
CA PRO A 46 2.78 -6.03 -1.21
C PRO A 46 1.45 -6.71 -1.60
N MET A 47 1.54 -7.73 -2.48
CA MET A 47 0.37 -8.49 -2.96
C MET A 47 0.40 -9.95 -2.50
N THR A 48 1.44 -10.39 -1.82
CA THR A 48 1.64 -11.78 -1.39
C THR A 48 0.47 -12.33 -0.58
N GLU A 49 0.09 -11.65 0.50
CA GLU A 49 -1.00 -12.09 1.38
C GLU A 49 -2.35 -12.13 0.65
N ARG A 50 -2.66 -11.07 -0.12
CA ARG A 50 -3.92 -11.00 -0.90
C ARG A 50 -4.04 -12.14 -1.91
N ALA A 51 -2.95 -12.41 -2.65
CA ALA A 51 -2.91 -13.49 -3.61
C ALA A 51 -3.04 -14.85 -2.93
N ALA A 52 -2.36 -15.05 -1.81
CA ALA A 52 -2.40 -16.29 -1.05
C ALA A 52 -3.79 -16.58 -0.46
N VAL A 53 -4.45 -15.56 0.12
CA VAL A 53 -5.82 -15.67 0.65
C VAL A 53 -6.81 -16.03 -0.46
N SER A 54 -6.72 -15.36 -1.62
CA SER A 54 -7.61 -15.62 -2.76
C SER A 54 -7.42 -17.04 -3.31
N ALA A 55 -6.17 -17.48 -3.46
CA ALA A 55 -5.84 -18.83 -3.91
C ALA A 55 -6.33 -19.89 -2.91
N LEU A 56 -6.11 -19.66 -1.62
CA LEU A 56 -6.53 -20.57 -0.55
C LEU A 56 -8.06 -20.70 -0.47
N ALA A 57 -8.78 -19.59 -0.57
CA ALA A 57 -10.24 -19.57 -0.58
C ALA A 57 -10.79 -20.44 -1.72
N TRP A 58 -10.22 -20.32 -2.92
CA TRP A 58 -10.63 -21.13 -4.08
C TRP A 58 -10.30 -22.62 -3.89
N LEU A 59 -9.14 -22.95 -3.28
CA LEU A 59 -8.75 -24.34 -3.02
C LEU A 59 -9.61 -25.00 -1.93
N GLN A 60 -10.11 -24.24 -0.96
CA GLN A 60 -11.00 -24.76 0.09
C GLN A 60 -12.36 -25.23 -0.47
N ASP A 61 -12.81 -24.69 -1.59
CA ASP A 61 -14.00 -25.19 -2.29
C ASP A 61 -13.78 -26.56 -2.96
N ILE A 62 -12.53 -26.98 -3.10
CA ILE A 62 -12.14 -28.30 -3.60
C ILE A 62 -11.91 -29.21 -2.39
N GLU A 63 -12.92 -30.00 -2.00
CA GLU A 63 -12.89 -30.90 -0.82
C GLU A 63 -11.55 -31.63 -0.62
N ALA A 64 -11.07 -31.62 0.63
CA ALA A 64 -9.97 -32.42 1.18
C ALA A 64 -8.53 -31.92 0.93
N VAL A 65 -8.29 -30.66 0.65
CA VAL A 65 -6.93 -30.10 0.66
C VAL A 65 -6.72 -29.26 1.93
N SER A 66 -5.88 -29.71 2.85
CA SER A 66 -5.43 -28.88 3.97
C SER A 66 -4.13 -28.19 3.59
N VAL A 67 -4.19 -26.93 3.24
CA VAL A 67 -3.06 -26.01 3.04
C VAL A 67 -3.23 -24.85 4.00
N SER A 68 -2.20 -24.45 4.69
CA SER A 68 -2.22 -23.26 5.52
C SER A 68 -1.95 -22.00 4.69
N LEU A 69 -2.36 -20.84 5.24
CA LEU A 69 -2.04 -19.57 4.62
C LEU A 69 -0.52 -19.37 4.49
N GLU A 70 0.24 -19.70 5.51
CA GLU A 70 1.71 -19.62 5.51
C GLU A 70 2.36 -20.46 4.40
N GLU A 71 1.83 -21.69 4.17
CA GLU A 71 2.29 -22.53 3.05
C GLU A 71 1.96 -21.90 1.70
N MET A 72 0.79 -21.25 1.55
CA MET A 72 0.42 -20.57 0.30
C MET A 72 1.25 -19.30 0.07
N GLU A 73 1.47 -18.50 1.11
CA GLU A 73 2.34 -17.32 1.06
C GLU A 73 3.78 -17.68 0.66
N ALA A 74 4.28 -18.86 1.08
CA ALA A 74 5.61 -19.31 0.71
C ALA A 74 5.79 -19.52 -0.81
N TYR A 75 4.73 -19.86 -1.55
CA TYR A 75 4.76 -19.89 -3.01
C TYR A 75 4.71 -18.49 -3.62
N MET A 76 3.99 -17.55 -2.99
CA MET A 76 3.66 -16.23 -3.54
C MET A 76 4.56 -15.11 -3.02
N GLN A 77 5.78 -15.44 -2.58
CA GLN A 77 6.72 -14.44 -2.06
C GLN A 77 7.13 -13.41 -3.10
N GLY A 78 7.28 -12.17 -2.66
CA GLY A 78 7.84 -11.09 -3.48
C GLY A 78 6.87 -10.49 -4.51
N LEU A 79 5.57 -10.84 -4.47
CA LEU A 79 4.57 -10.22 -5.32
C LEU A 79 4.35 -8.76 -4.91
N THR A 80 4.63 -7.85 -5.83
CA THR A 80 4.46 -6.41 -5.59
C THR A 80 3.92 -5.70 -6.82
N VAL A 81 3.13 -4.65 -6.61
CA VAL A 81 2.67 -3.73 -7.64
C VAL A 81 3.22 -2.34 -7.35
N GLN A 82 3.84 -1.71 -8.34
CA GLN A 82 4.39 -0.37 -8.20
C GLN A 82 3.29 0.67 -8.34
N VAL A 83 3.31 1.64 -7.41
CA VAL A 83 2.51 2.86 -7.47
C VAL A 83 3.42 4.08 -7.40
N ASP A 84 3.08 5.10 -8.16
CA ASP A 84 3.82 6.35 -8.23
C ASP A 84 2.91 7.49 -7.74
N LEU A 85 3.50 8.43 -6.99
CA LEU A 85 2.83 9.62 -6.49
C LEU A 85 3.73 10.83 -6.75
N MET A 86 3.30 11.74 -7.58
CA MET A 86 3.96 13.00 -7.83
C MET A 86 3.26 14.10 -7.01
N LEU A 87 4.02 14.86 -6.26
CA LEU A 87 3.58 16.01 -5.48
C LEU A 87 4.33 17.24 -5.96
N GLU A 88 3.62 18.18 -6.61
CA GLU A 88 4.18 19.45 -7.07
C GLU A 88 3.71 20.58 -6.18
N GLN A 89 4.65 21.26 -5.54
CA GLN A 89 4.34 22.36 -4.64
C GLN A 89 4.09 23.66 -5.43
N ASN A 90 2.98 24.32 -5.15
CA ASN A 90 2.65 25.63 -5.72
C ASN A 90 2.27 26.68 -4.65
N GLY A 91 2.23 26.29 -3.38
CA GLY A 91 2.05 27.12 -2.19
C GLY A 91 3.01 26.73 -1.07
N ARG A 92 2.87 27.28 0.12
CA ARG A 92 3.76 26.94 1.25
C ARG A 92 3.58 25.49 1.71
N LEU A 93 2.34 25.02 1.82
CA LEU A 93 1.95 23.69 2.31
C LEU A 93 0.97 23.01 1.35
N SER A 94 0.83 23.52 0.12
CA SER A 94 -0.18 23.06 -0.83
C SER A 94 0.40 22.93 -2.23
N GLY A 95 -0.26 22.14 -3.05
CA GLY A 95 0.15 21.91 -4.42
C GLY A 95 -0.83 21.06 -5.19
N THR A 96 -0.34 20.46 -6.27
CA THR A 96 -1.06 19.48 -7.07
C THR A 96 -0.45 18.11 -6.91
N PHE A 97 -1.27 17.08 -7.00
CA PHE A 97 -0.79 15.72 -6.99
C PHE A 97 -1.27 14.93 -8.21
N TYR A 98 -0.48 13.93 -8.57
CA TYR A 98 -0.83 12.91 -9.54
C TYR A 98 -0.37 11.55 -9.04
N GLY A 99 -1.30 10.63 -8.87
CA GLY A 99 -1.04 9.25 -8.48
C GLY A 99 -1.39 8.28 -9.61
N THR A 100 -0.61 7.23 -9.77
CA THR A 100 -0.87 6.18 -10.77
C THR A 100 -0.34 4.83 -10.32
N VAL A 101 -1.01 3.77 -10.76
CA VAL A 101 -0.55 2.39 -10.62
C VAL A 101 0.13 1.98 -11.93
N SER A 102 1.33 1.40 -11.85
CA SER A 102 2.06 0.93 -13.03
C SER A 102 1.36 -0.29 -13.64
N GLN A 103 0.80 -0.13 -14.83
CA GLN A 103 0.18 -1.21 -15.61
C GLN A 103 1.18 -2.35 -15.85
N GLU A 104 2.41 -2.02 -16.24
CA GLU A 104 3.47 -3.00 -16.49
C GLU A 104 3.79 -3.82 -15.23
N SER A 105 3.98 -3.14 -14.09
CA SER A 105 4.24 -3.81 -12.81
C SER A 105 3.05 -4.68 -12.38
N TYR A 106 1.81 -4.22 -12.61
CA TYR A 106 0.62 -5.00 -12.34
C TYR A 106 0.56 -6.28 -13.18
N ASP A 107 0.80 -6.18 -14.48
CA ASP A 107 0.75 -7.33 -15.38
C ASP A 107 1.85 -8.36 -15.05
N ILE A 108 3.06 -7.90 -14.72
CA ILE A 108 4.16 -8.76 -14.25
C ILE A 108 3.78 -9.44 -12.93
N CYS A 109 3.26 -8.70 -11.96
CA CYS A 109 2.81 -9.25 -10.68
C CYS A 109 1.70 -10.29 -10.85
N ARG A 110 0.71 -9.99 -11.69
CA ARG A 110 -0.40 -10.90 -12.00
C ARG A 110 0.09 -12.22 -12.63
N GLN A 111 0.98 -12.12 -13.61
CA GLN A 111 1.57 -13.31 -14.24
C GLN A 111 2.32 -14.15 -13.20
N ALA A 112 3.18 -13.51 -12.39
CA ALA A 112 3.95 -14.20 -11.35
C ALA A 112 3.04 -14.84 -10.29
N ALA A 113 1.92 -14.21 -9.93
CA ALA A 113 0.94 -14.77 -9.00
C ALA A 113 0.32 -16.07 -9.54
N TYR A 114 -0.07 -16.10 -10.82
CA TYR A 114 -0.62 -17.32 -11.42
C TYR A 114 0.43 -18.40 -11.63
N GLU A 115 1.68 -18.06 -11.93
CA GLU A 115 2.79 -19.02 -11.99
C GLU A 115 3.04 -19.64 -10.61
N ALA A 116 3.08 -18.85 -9.56
CA ALA A 116 3.21 -19.31 -8.18
C ALA A 116 2.03 -20.20 -7.77
N PHE A 117 0.82 -19.81 -8.12
CA PHE A 117 -0.38 -20.59 -7.84
C PHE A 117 -0.39 -21.90 -8.61
N ALA A 118 0.09 -21.93 -9.86
CA ALA A 118 0.20 -23.14 -10.65
C ALA A 118 1.19 -24.15 -9.99
N MET A 119 2.32 -23.66 -9.48
CA MET A 119 3.26 -24.52 -8.72
C MET A 119 2.61 -25.12 -7.47
N ALA A 120 1.89 -24.32 -6.69
CA ALA A 120 1.15 -24.80 -5.52
C ALA A 120 0.09 -25.83 -5.91
N PHE A 121 -0.70 -25.54 -6.94
CA PHE A 121 -1.75 -26.44 -7.45
C PHE A 121 -1.18 -27.78 -7.94
N GLN A 122 -0.04 -27.77 -8.64
CA GLN A 122 0.63 -28.99 -9.10
C GLN A 122 1.12 -29.84 -7.92
N ASP A 123 1.77 -29.23 -6.91
CA ASP A 123 2.27 -29.93 -5.73
C ASP A 123 1.13 -30.55 -4.89
N LEU A 124 0.02 -29.85 -4.77
CA LEU A 124 -1.19 -30.34 -4.10
C LEU A 124 -1.85 -31.48 -4.88
N THR A 125 -1.94 -31.35 -6.20
CA THR A 125 -2.46 -32.40 -7.08
C THR A 125 -1.60 -33.65 -6.98
N ALA A 126 -0.27 -33.50 -7.00
CA ALA A 126 0.68 -34.59 -6.82
C ALA A 126 0.49 -35.31 -5.47
N LYS A 127 0.30 -34.52 -4.39
CA LYS A 127 0.02 -35.05 -3.04
C LYS A 127 -1.27 -35.86 -3.02
N ARG A 128 -2.34 -35.30 -3.63
CA ARG A 128 -3.66 -35.95 -3.68
C ARG A 128 -3.65 -37.25 -4.49
N LEU A 129 -2.98 -37.26 -5.65
CA LEU A 129 -2.83 -38.47 -6.47
C LEU A 129 -2.11 -39.59 -5.72
N ARG A 130 -1.03 -39.27 -5.02
CA ARG A 130 -0.32 -40.26 -4.15
C ARG A 130 -1.22 -40.79 -3.05
N MET A 131 -1.99 -39.94 -2.39
CA MET A 131 -2.94 -40.38 -1.35
C MET A 131 -4.06 -41.26 -1.91
N ALA A 132 -4.46 -41.06 -3.16
CA ALA A 132 -5.43 -41.89 -3.88
C ALA A 132 -4.85 -43.21 -4.42
N GLY A 133 -3.56 -43.48 -4.18
CA GLY A 133 -2.90 -44.73 -4.62
C GLY A 133 -2.41 -44.69 -6.08
N TYR A 134 -2.29 -43.50 -6.68
CA TYR A 134 -1.70 -43.40 -8.00
C TYR A 134 -0.24 -43.79 -8.01
N THR A 135 0.13 -44.72 -8.92
CA THR A 135 1.48 -45.32 -9.00
C THR A 135 2.36 -44.73 -10.11
N GLY A 136 1.83 -43.81 -10.91
CA GLY A 136 2.60 -43.08 -11.93
C GLY A 136 3.49 -42.01 -11.35
N SER A 137 4.28 -41.36 -12.19
CA SER A 137 5.06 -40.19 -11.78
C SER A 137 4.16 -39.02 -11.35
N THR A 138 4.57 -38.35 -10.28
CA THR A 138 3.89 -37.17 -9.70
C THR A 138 4.84 -35.99 -9.54
N ASP A 139 5.93 -35.97 -10.35
CA ASP A 139 6.72 -34.73 -10.50
C ASP A 139 5.92 -33.65 -11.24
N ARG A 140 6.39 -32.40 -11.18
CA ARG A 140 5.67 -31.27 -11.77
C ARG A 140 5.45 -31.41 -13.27
N ASP A 141 6.41 -31.92 -14.01
CA ASP A 141 6.30 -32.11 -15.46
C ASP A 141 5.21 -33.15 -15.79
N SER A 142 5.12 -34.24 -15.02
CA SER A 142 4.07 -35.24 -15.17
C SER A 142 2.68 -34.70 -14.81
N ILE A 143 2.57 -33.86 -13.79
CA ILE A 143 1.31 -33.19 -13.44
C ILE A 143 0.93 -32.16 -14.51
N GLU A 144 1.90 -31.37 -15.02
CA GLU A 144 1.66 -30.44 -16.12
C GLU A 144 1.15 -31.15 -17.37
N ALA A 145 1.76 -32.29 -17.72
CA ALA A 145 1.31 -33.13 -18.84
C ALA A 145 -0.13 -33.65 -18.62
N LEU A 146 -0.46 -34.10 -17.40
CA LEU A 146 -1.78 -34.57 -17.03
C LEU A 146 -2.84 -33.43 -17.14
N VAL A 147 -2.52 -32.24 -16.67
CA VAL A 147 -3.39 -31.06 -16.76
C VAL A 147 -3.60 -30.69 -18.25
N THR A 148 -2.50 -30.67 -19.03
CA THR A 148 -2.56 -30.36 -20.47
C THR A 148 -3.37 -31.39 -21.23
N GLU A 149 -3.23 -32.68 -20.93
CA GLU A 149 -4.03 -33.75 -21.54
C GLU A 149 -5.51 -33.61 -21.18
N THR A 150 -5.80 -33.25 -19.92
CA THR A 150 -7.17 -33.20 -19.41
C THR A 150 -7.93 -31.95 -19.88
N PHE A 151 -7.27 -30.79 -19.86
CA PHE A 151 -7.89 -29.47 -20.09
C PHE A 151 -7.48 -28.82 -21.40
N GLY A 152 -6.52 -29.37 -22.15
CA GLY A 152 -6.04 -28.84 -23.42
C GLY A 152 -5.17 -27.60 -23.33
N THR A 153 -4.71 -27.23 -22.14
CA THR A 153 -3.93 -26.01 -21.88
C THR A 153 -2.98 -26.20 -20.69
N SER A 154 -1.98 -25.31 -20.54
CA SER A 154 -1.07 -25.31 -19.40
C SER A 154 -1.79 -25.03 -18.09
N THR A 155 -1.20 -25.47 -16.97
CA THR A 155 -1.76 -25.20 -15.62
C THR A 155 -1.96 -23.70 -15.38
N VAL A 156 -0.98 -22.86 -15.74
CA VAL A 156 -1.09 -21.39 -15.62
C VAL A 156 -2.28 -20.86 -16.42
N SER A 157 -2.40 -21.23 -17.70
CA SER A 157 -3.49 -20.76 -18.55
C SER A 157 -4.86 -21.27 -18.08
N TYR A 158 -4.93 -22.49 -17.58
CA TYR A 158 -6.13 -23.05 -16.96
C TYR A 158 -6.55 -22.21 -15.75
N LEU A 159 -5.64 -21.92 -14.83
CA LEU A 159 -5.92 -21.14 -13.62
C LEU A 159 -6.25 -19.68 -13.94
N MET A 160 -5.63 -19.09 -14.96
CA MET A 160 -5.98 -17.74 -15.42
C MET A 160 -7.40 -17.65 -16.01
N SER A 161 -7.90 -18.73 -16.59
CA SER A 161 -9.23 -18.75 -17.23
C SER A 161 -10.35 -19.21 -16.30
N CYS A 162 -10.07 -20.14 -15.38
CA CYS A 162 -11.07 -20.81 -14.54
C CYS A 162 -10.81 -20.64 -13.03
N GLY A 163 -9.63 -20.13 -12.64
CA GLY A 163 -9.24 -19.90 -11.26
C GLY A 163 -9.79 -18.60 -10.68
N PRO A 164 -9.41 -18.29 -9.44
CA PRO A 164 -9.84 -17.07 -8.76
C PRO A 164 -9.10 -15.83 -9.31
N ALA A 165 -9.65 -14.65 -9.10
CA ALA A 165 -8.90 -13.41 -9.21
C ALA A 165 -7.91 -13.35 -8.03
N LEU A 166 -6.61 -13.53 -8.31
CA LEU A 166 -5.58 -13.55 -7.27
C LEU A 166 -5.23 -12.17 -6.74
N LEU A 167 -5.37 -11.14 -7.58
CA LEU A 167 -5.09 -9.75 -7.23
C LEU A 167 -6.35 -8.91 -7.40
N PRO A 168 -6.47 -7.78 -6.68
CA PRO A 168 -7.45 -6.75 -7.03
C PRO A 168 -7.27 -6.35 -8.49
N SER A 169 -8.34 -5.92 -9.16
CA SER A 169 -8.23 -5.41 -10.52
C SER A 169 -7.36 -4.16 -10.57
N LEU A 170 -6.76 -3.88 -11.71
CA LEU A 170 -6.01 -2.64 -11.91
C LEU A 170 -6.88 -1.40 -11.65
N GLU A 171 -8.17 -1.47 -12.01
CA GLU A 171 -9.14 -0.40 -11.80
C GLU A 171 -9.37 -0.14 -10.30
N GLU A 172 -9.52 -1.19 -9.48
CA GLU A 172 -9.63 -1.07 -8.02
C GLU A 172 -8.36 -0.48 -7.41
N LEU A 173 -7.17 -0.93 -7.83
CA LEU A 173 -5.91 -0.35 -7.38
C LEU A 173 -5.77 1.10 -7.82
N GLN A 174 -6.15 1.43 -9.05
CA GLN A 174 -6.12 2.80 -9.56
C GLN A 174 -7.10 3.71 -8.80
N ALA A 175 -8.27 3.22 -8.42
CA ALA A 175 -9.23 3.96 -7.59
C ALA A 175 -8.69 4.20 -6.17
N GLY A 176 -7.92 3.26 -5.63
CA GLY A 176 -7.28 3.38 -4.32
C GLY A 176 -6.06 4.30 -4.30
N TYR A 177 -5.17 4.16 -5.25
CA TYR A 177 -3.84 4.80 -5.22
C TYR A 177 -3.63 5.85 -6.29
N GLY A 178 -4.44 5.86 -7.37
CA GLY A 178 -4.34 6.80 -8.47
C GLY A 178 -5.20 8.05 -8.31
N GLY A 179 -5.15 8.90 -9.33
CA GLY A 179 -5.93 10.13 -9.43
C GLY A 179 -5.07 11.38 -9.44
N SER A 180 -5.73 12.51 -9.69
CA SER A 180 -5.11 13.84 -9.70
C SER A 180 -5.95 14.83 -8.91
N GLY A 181 -5.34 15.94 -8.54
CA GLY A 181 -6.03 17.01 -7.84
C GLY A 181 -5.09 17.94 -7.08
N THR A 182 -5.62 18.55 -6.04
CA THR A 182 -4.86 19.43 -5.16
C THR A 182 -4.60 18.77 -3.81
N TYR A 183 -3.51 19.17 -3.16
CA TYR A 183 -3.22 18.72 -1.79
C TYR A 183 -2.86 19.89 -0.87
N GLU A 184 -3.09 19.66 0.41
CA GLU A 184 -2.57 20.45 1.51
C GLU A 184 -1.91 19.52 2.52
N ALA A 185 -0.69 19.88 2.99
CA ALA A 185 0.09 19.08 3.93
C ALA A 185 0.43 19.93 5.15
N ALA A 186 -0.32 19.76 6.22
CA ALA A 186 -0.20 20.55 7.44
C ALA A 186 -0.33 19.66 8.68
N GLU A 187 0.49 19.93 9.70
CA GLU A 187 0.42 19.26 11.01
C GLU A 187 0.47 17.72 10.94
N GLY A 188 1.19 17.18 9.96
CA GLY A 188 1.30 15.73 9.76
C GLY A 188 0.09 15.08 9.08
N ILE A 189 -0.84 15.89 8.56
CA ILE A 189 -2.00 15.46 7.79
C ILE A 189 -1.83 15.89 6.34
N LEU A 190 -1.97 14.94 5.41
CA LEU A 190 -2.04 15.16 3.98
C LEU A 190 -3.51 15.10 3.57
N THR A 191 -4.08 16.24 3.21
CA THR A 191 -5.43 16.34 2.66
C THR A 191 -5.33 16.40 1.14
N ARG A 192 -5.89 15.40 0.45
CA ARG A 192 -5.95 15.35 -1.02
C ARG A 192 -7.38 15.56 -1.49
N GLN A 193 -7.58 16.51 -2.37
CA GLN A 193 -8.85 16.78 -3.03
C GLN A 193 -8.73 16.32 -4.49
N PHE A 194 -9.50 15.31 -4.85
CA PHE A 194 -9.45 14.69 -6.16
C PHE A 194 -10.25 15.45 -7.20
N ASP A 195 -9.69 15.55 -8.41
CA ASP A 195 -10.36 16.09 -9.58
C ASP A 195 -11.33 15.07 -10.15
N GLY A 196 -12.50 15.53 -10.59
CA GLY A 196 -13.43 14.72 -11.38
C GLY A 196 -14.58 14.14 -10.58
N GLY A 197 -15.78 14.25 -11.15
CA GLY A 197 -17.04 13.76 -10.63
C GLY A 197 -18.02 14.88 -10.24
N GLU A 198 -19.27 14.47 -9.96
CA GLU A 198 -20.32 15.39 -9.49
C GLU A 198 -20.11 15.77 -8.01
N SER A 199 -19.28 15.03 -7.28
CA SER A 199 -18.95 15.26 -5.87
C SER A 199 -17.44 15.40 -5.69
N VAL A 200 -17.05 16.32 -4.82
CA VAL A 200 -15.65 16.49 -4.40
C VAL A 200 -15.29 15.33 -3.48
N ILE A 201 -14.29 14.55 -3.88
CA ILE A 201 -13.74 13.50 -3.03
C ILE A 201 -12.55 14.09 -2.28
N ILE A 202 -12.58 14.03 -0.95
CA ILE A 202 -11.50 14.48 -0.07
C ILE A 202 -11.00 13.27 0.70
N ARG A 203 -9.67 13.08 0.71
CA ARG A 203 -8.99 12.04 1.49
C ARG A 203 -7.99 12.71 2.41
N GLU A 204 -8.07 12.39 3.69
CA GLU A 204 -7.17 12.88 4.72
C GLU A 204 -6.38 11.72 5.30
N GLU A 205 -5.06 11.79 5.24
CA GLU A 205 -4.14 10.73 5.64
C GLU A 205 -3.06 11.31 6.56
N TYR A 206 -2.66 10.56 7.59
CA TYR A 206 -1.47 10.91 8.34
C TYR A 206 -0.23 10.68 7.50
N TYR A 207 0.71 11.61 7.51
CA TYR A 207 1.98 11.43 6.83
C TYR A 207 3.17 11.65 7.75
N ILE A 208 4.24 10.92 7.46
CA ILE A 208 5.56 11.12 8.07
C ILE A 208 6.57 11.14 6.93
N ARG A 209 7.34 12.23 6.82
CA ARG A 209 8.50 12.28 5.95
C ARG A 209 9.77 12.09 6.76
N LYS A 210 10.65 11.21 6.30
CA LYS A 210 11.98 11.02 6.87
C LYS A 210 12.97 10.77 5.73
N ASP A 211 13.87 11.72 5.53
CA ASP A 211 14.86 11.68 4.45
C ASP A 211 14.21 11.49 3.07
N SER A 212 14.49 10.36 2.41
CA SER A 212 13.94 9.97 1.12
C SER A 212 12.66 9.14 1.23
N ASN A 213 12.08 9.00 2.41
CA ASN A 213 10.87 8.20 2.63
C ASN A 213 9.68 9.09 3.01
N LEU A 214 8.52 8.77 2.43
CA LEU A 214 7.22 9.31 2.80
C LEU A 214 6.30 8.16 3.17
N ILE A 215 5.85 8.14 4.41
CA ILE A 215 4.93 7.12 4.92
C ILE A 215 3.55 7.74 5.01
N LEU A 216 2.58 7.15 4.33
CA LEU A 216 1.16 7.46 4.53
C LEU A 216 0.57 6.38 5.44
N SER A 217 -0.12 6.78 6.50
CA SER A 217 -0.66 5.86 7.50
C SER A 217 -2.09 6.25 7.90
N GLY A 218 -3.02 5.38 7.59
CA GLY A 218 -4.42 5.47 7.99
C GLY A 218 -5.16 6.73 7.52
N ALA A 219 -6.46 6.63 7.34
CA ALA A 219 -7.30 7.81 7.08
C ALA A 219 -7.62 8.51 8.41
N VAL A 220 -7.60 9.85 8.41
CA VAL A 220 -8.04 10.67 9.56
C VAL A 220 -9.55 10.51 9.76
N SER A 221 -10.29 10.41 8.66
CA SER A 221 -11.72 10.13 8.65
C SER A 221 -12.02 9.01 7.65
N ALA A 222 -12.68 7.95 8.13
CA ALA A 222 -13.13 6.87 7.26
C ALA A 222 -14.34 7.34 6.42
N GLY A 223 -14.07 7.82 5.21
CA GLY A 223 -15.09 8.04 4.18
C GLY A 223 -15.31 6.76 3.35
N PRO A 224 -16.41 6.67 2.58
CA PRO A 224 -16.67 5.51 1.72
C PRO A 224 -15.59 5.29 0.64
N ASP A 225 -14.83 6.34 0.30
CA ASP A 225 -13.77 6.32 -0.71
C ASP A 225 -12.35 6.33 -0.09
N SER A 226 -12.23 6.12 1.23
CA SER A 226 -10.92 5.96 1.88
C SER A 226 -10.38 4.56 1.62
N LEU A 227 -9.05 4.44 1.52
CA LEU A 227 -8.38 3.13 1.56
C LEU A 227 -8.79 2.38 2.83
N SER A 228 -8.93 1.07 2.76
CA SER A 228 -9.21 0.25 3.94
C SER A 228 -8.03 0.30 4.92
N SER A 229 -8.27 0.00 6.19
CA SER A 229 -7.20 -0.05 7.20
C SER A 229 -6.06 -1.00 6.81
N ASP A 230 -6.37 -2.03 6.01
CA ASP A 230 -5.42 -3.06 5.59
C ASP A 230 -4.52 -2.61 4.44
N GLU A 231 -4.81 -1.45 3.84
CA GLU A 231 -4.02 -0.85 2.77
C GLU A 231 -2.92 0.09 3.29
N TYR A 232 -2.93 0.36 4.58
CA TYR A 232 -1.91 1.17 5.26
C TYR A 232 -0.99 0.31 6.14
N PRO A 233 0.23 0.77 6.44
CA PRO A 233 0.88 1.97 5.91
C PRO A 233 1.42 1.78 4.48
N VAL A 234 1.44 2.86 3.69
CA VAL A 234 2.13 2.87 2.38
C VAL A 234 3.46 3.59 2.53
N LEU A 235 4.54 2.90 2.23
CA LEU A 235 5.89 3.44 2.25
C LEU A 235 6.33 3.85 0.85
N TYR A 236 6.40 5.13 0.60
CA TYR A 236 6.94 5.72 -0.60
C TYR A 236 8.42 6.07 -0.44
N THR A 237 9.19 5.86 -1.49
CA THR A 237 10.60 6.29 -1.60
C THR A 237 10.73 7.34 -2.68
N LEU A 238 11.48 8.41 -2.42
CA LEU A 238 11.73 9.47 -3.39
C LEU A 238 12.55 8.92 -4.55
N LYS A 239 12.05 9.10 -5.77
CA LYS A 239 12.82 8.78 -6.99
C LYS A 239 14.01 9.72 -7.06
N GLN A 240 15.20 9.17 -7.17
CA GLN A 240 16.39 9.98 -7.43
C GLN A 240 16.38 10.40 -8.91
N PRO A 241 16.74 11.66 -9.21
CA PRO A 241 16.79 12.16 -10.58
C PRO A 241 17.83 11.46 -11.45
#